data_c8ca3b9f2a811ac2bcf10a726fed1e2d
#
_entry.id   c8ca3b9f2a811ac2bcf10a726fed1e2d
#
_cell.length_a   1.000
_cell.length_b   1.000
_cell.length_c   1.000
_cell.angle_alpha   90.00
_cell.angle_beta   90.00
_cell.angle_gamma   90.00
#
_symmetry.space_group_name_H-M   'P 1'
#
loop_
_entity.id
_entity.type
_entity.pdbx_description
1 polymer ?
#
loop_
_entity_poly.entity_id
_entity_poly.type
_entity_poly.pdbx_seq_one_letter_code
_entity_poly.pdbx_strand_id
1 'polypeptide(L)'
;MKLINIGFGNLIAAERVVSIVSPESAPIKRIITDSREKGMLVDASFGRKTKSVIITDSGYVVLSALQPDTLGGRFSGKAPGNEEEEIDE
;
A
#
# COMPACT_ATOMS: atom_id res chain seq x y z
N MET A 1 -0.57 -18.86 3.41
CA MET A 1 -0.58 -17.51 2.85
C MET A 1 -0.64 -16.50 3.99
N LYS A 2 0.16 -15.45 3.89
CA LYS A 2 0.19 -14.44 4.94
C LYS A 2 -0.53 -13.21 4.46
N LEU A 3 -1.47 -12.71 5.24
CA LEU A 3 -2.20 -11.49 4.92
C LEU A 3 -1.73 -10.37 5.83
N ILE A 4 -1.52 -9.21 5.23
CA ILE A 4 -1.01 -8.05 5.95
C ILE A 4 -2.07 -6.96 5.89
N ASN A 5 -2.34 -6.35 7.03
CA ASN A 5 -3.29 -5.25 7.12
C ASN A 5 -2.59 -3.99 6.63
N ILE A 6 -3.14 -3.39 5.58
CA ILE A 6 -2.56 -2.18 5.00
C ILE A 6 -3.39 -0.95 5.32
N GLY A 7 -4.24 -1.05 6.34
CA GLY A 7 -5.01 0.08 6.83
C GLY A 7 -6.49 -0.09 6.55
N PHE A 8 -7.31 0.38 7.48
CA PHE A 8 -8.76 0.41 7.34
C PHE A 8 -9.35 -0.96 7.04
N GLY A 9 -8.74 -2.00 7.61
CA GLY A 9 -9.28 -3.35 7.43
C GLY A 9 -8.98 -3.99 6.11
N ASN A 10 -8.15 -3.37 5.27
CA ASN A 10 -7.79 -3.95 4.00
C ASN A 10 -6.61 -4.89 4.17
N LEU A 11 -6.71 -6.08 3.59
CA LEU A 11 -5.67 -7.08 3.71
C LEU A 11 -5.10 -7.39 2.34
N ILE A 12 -3.81 -7.65 2.30
CA ILE A 12 -3.15 -7.98 1.05
C ILE A 12 -2.26 -9.20 1.28
N ALA A 13 -2.13 -10.02 0.26
CA ALA A 13 -1.28 -11.22 0.36
C ALA A 13 0.17 -10.81 0.26
N ALA A 14 0.94 -11.12 1.29
CA ALA A 14 2.33 -10.66 1.36
C ALA A 14 3.15 -11.21 0.21
N GLU A 15 2.87 -12.44 -0.22
CA GLU A 15 3.66 -13.04 -1.27
C GLU A 15 3.47 -12.41 -2.62
N ARG A 16 2.43 -11.61 -2.78
CA ARG A 16 2.17 -10.99 -4.08
C ARG A 16 2.73 -9.59 -4.19
N VAL A 17 3.39 -9.11 -3.15
CA VAL A 17 3.89 -7.73 -3.13
C VAL A 17 5.33 -7.72 -3.61
N VAL A 18 5.60 -6.87 -4.58
CA VAL A 18 6.94 -6.72 -5.12
C VAL A 18 7.68 -5.58 -4.44
N SER A 19 7.00 -4.45 -4.23
CA SER A 19 7.64 -3.32 -3.60
C SER A 19 6.62 -2.40 -2.96
N ILE A 20 7.08 -1.62 -1.99
CA ILE A 20 6.28 -0.60 -1.32
C ILE A 20 7.08 0.68 -1.47
N VAL A 21 6.49 1.68 -2.11
CA VAL A 21 7.23 2.89 -2.46
C VAL A 21 6.43 4.13 -2.07
N SER A 22 7.13 5.24 -2.00
CA SER A 22 6.49 6.53 -1.72
C SER A 22 5.84 7.06 -2.99
N PRO A 23 4.70 7.73 -2.89
CA PRO A 23 4.01 8.24 -4.07
C PRO A 23 4.61 9.53 -4.64
N GLU A 24 5.73 10.01 -4.11
CA GLU A 24 6.13 11.37 -4.41
C GLU A 24 6.98 11.55 -5.64
N SER A 25 7.55 10.51 -6.19
CA SER A 25 8.38 10.68 -7.38
C SER A 25 7.54 10.67 -8.64
N ALA A 26 8.05 11.32 -9.69
CA ALA A 26 7.33 11.37 -10.95
C ALA A 26 7.10 9.99 -11.55
N PRO A 27 8.09 9.08 -11.54
CA PRO A 27 7.84 7.75 -12.10
C PRO A 27 6.73 7.01 -11.38
N ILE A 28 6.63 7.16 -10.06
CA ILE A 28 5.59 6.48 -9.31
C ILE A 28 4.23 7.09 -9.60
N LYS A 29 4.17 8.41 -9.74
CA LYS A 29 2.90 9.05 -10.10
C LYS A 29 2.43 8.58 -11.46
N ARG A 30 3.35 8.34 -12.38
CA ARG A 30 2.96 7.81 -13.68
C ARG A 30 2.42 6.39 -13.56
N ILE A 31 3.00 5.57 -12.71
CA ILE A 31 2.50 4.21 -12.49
C ILE A 31 1.06 4.27 -11.96
N ILE A 32 0.80 5.19 -11.05
CA ILE A 32 -0.55 5.33 -10.50
C ILE A 32 -1.53 5.71 -11.60
N THR A 33 -1.17 6.69 -12.41
CA THR A 33 -2.04 7.15 -13.50
C THR A 33 -2.30 6.02 -14.49
N ASP A 34 -1.25 5.31 -14.89
CA ASP A 34 -1.40 4.22 -15.86
C ASP A 34 -2.28 3.12 -15.29
N SER A 35 -2.10 2.79 -14.01
CA SER A 35 -2.90 1.74 -13.39
C SER A 35 -4.37 2.15 -13.32
N ARG A 36 -4.62 3.43 -13.03
CA ARG A 36 -5.98 3.90 -12.97
C ARG A 36 -6.65 3.77 -14.34
N GLU A 37 -5.93 4.11 -15.38
CA GLU A 37 -6.50 4.05 -16.73
C GLU A 37 -6.76 2.62 -17.17
N LYS A 38 -5.97 1.67 -16.65
CA LYS A 38 -6.16 0.27 -17.01
C LYS A 38 -7.14 -0.44 -16.11
N GLY A 39 -7.68 0.23 -15.12
CA GLY A 39 -8.58 -0.41 -14.19
C GLY A 39 -7.88 -1.33 -13.21
N MET A 40 -6.57 -1.12 -13.01
CA MET A 40 -5.78 -1.97 -12.14
C MET A 40 -5.33 -1.24 -10.87
N LEU A 41 -5.98 -0.15 -10.52
CA LEU A 41 -5.63 0.60 -9.33
C LEU A 41 -6.65 0.31 -8.23
N VAL A 42 -6.15 -0.07 -7.05
CA VAL A 42 -7.00 -0.31 -5.90
C VAL A 42 -6.67 0.75 -4.87
N ASP A 43 -7.63 1.60 -4.55
CA ASP A 43 -7.40 2.67 -3.61
C ASP A 43 -7.90 2.23 -2.23
N ALA A 44 -6.97 1.86 -1.37
CA ALA A 44 -7.29 1.42 -0.02
C ALA A 44 -6.98 2.51 1.01
N SER A 45 -6.86 3.76 0.56
CA SER A 45 -6.54 4.85 1.48
C SER A 45 -7.76 5.40 2.21
N PHE A 46 -8.95 4.96 1.81
CA PHE A 46 -10.18 5.35 2.49
C PHE A 46 -10.36 6.87 2.45
N GLY A 47 -10.02 7.49 1.34
CA GLY A 47 -10.17 8.94 1.20
C GLY A 47 -9.10 9.74 1.90
N ARG A 48 -8.13 9.09 2.55
CA ARG A 48 -7.06 9.81 3.20
C ARG A 48 -5.90 10.00 2.25
N LYS A 49 -4.94 10.80 2.67
CA LYS A 49 -3.78 11.04 1.84
C LYS A 49 -3.02 9.74 1.63
N THR A 50 -2.68 9.44 0.38
CA THR A 50 -1.89 8.27 0.06
C THR A 50 -0.46 8.48 0.52
N LYS A 51 0.04 7.57 1.33
CA LYS A 51 1.40 7.65 1.82
C LYS A 51 2.28 6.52 1.31
N SER A 52 1.69 5.46 0.79
CA SER A 52 2.42 4.32 0.24
C SER A 52 1.74 3.80 -1.00
N VAL A 53 2.55 3.32 -1.93
CA VAL A 53 2.08 2.67 -3.14
C VAL A 53 2.63 1.26 -3.13
N ILE A 54 1.75 0.28 -3.16
CA ILE A 54 2.13 -1.12 -3.09
C ILE A 54 2.03 -1.72 -4.47
N ILE A 55 3.14 -2.21 -4.98
CA ILE A 55 3.19 -2.77 -6.32
C ILE A 55 3.19 -4.28 -6.20
N THR A 56 2.25 -4.92 -6.91
CA THR A 56 2.08 -6.36 -6.83
C THR A 56 2.59 -7.01 -8.12
N ASP A 57 2.78 -8.30 -8.04
CA ASP A 57 3.26 -9.05 -9.20
C ASP A 57 2.14 -9.37 -10.18
N SER A 58 0.90 -9.01 -9.86
CA SER A 58 -0.22 -9.26 -10.75
C SER A 58 -0.57 -8.05 -11.62
N GLY A 59 0.18 -6.97 -11.48
CA GLY A 59 -0.12 -5.76 -12.23
C GLY A 59 -1.01 -4.79 -11.48
N TYR A 60 -1.62 -5.19 -10.38
CA TYR A 60 -2.41 -4.28 -9.59
C TYR A 60 -1.51 -3.38 -8.76
N VAL A 61 -1.95 -2.14 -8.59
CA VAL A 61 -1.25 -1.16 -7.77
C VAL A 61 -2.21 -0.72 -6.69
N VAL A 62 -1.77 -0.76 -5.44
CA VAL A 62 -2.64 -0.51 -4.31
C VAL A 62 -2.13 0.71 -3.54
N LEU A 63 -3.04 1.64 -3.26
CA LEU A 63 -2.69 2.85 -2.52
C LEU A 63 -3.07 2.66 -1.05
N SER A 64 -2.17 3.05 -0.16
CA SER A 64 -2.39 2.91 1.27
C SER A 64 -2.14 4.23 1.98
N ALA A 65 -2.88 4.48 3.04
CA ALA A 65 -2.69 5.67 3.87
C ALA A 65 -1.62 5.44 4.94
N LEU A 66 -1.07 4.24 5.05
CA LEU A 66 -0.02 3.97 6.01
C LEU A 66 1.34 4.34 5.44
N GLN A 67 2.24 4.75 6.33
CA GLN A 67 3.59 5.10 5.91
C GLN A 67 4.34 3.86 5.43
N PRO A 68 5.27 4.02 4.50
CA PRO A 68 6.07 2.88 4.05
C PRO A 68 6.79 2.16 5.17
N ASP A 69 7.29 2.90 6.16
CA ASP A 69 7.99 2.27 7.28
C ASP A 69 7.04 1.39 8.07
N THR A 70 5.82 1.83 8.28
CA THR A 70 4.83 1.04 8.99
C THR A 70 4.54 -0.25 8.23
N LEU A 71 4.33 -0.13 6.94
CA LEU A 71 4.06 -1.32 6.13
C LEU A 71 5.27 -2.24 6.10
N GLY A 72 6.46 -1.67 5.96
CA GLY A 72 7.67 -2.47 5.94
C GLY A 72 7.81 -3.29 7.21
N GLY A 73 7.47 -2.68 8.36
CA GLY A 73 7.52 -3.41 9.61
C GLY A 73 6.54 -4.55 9.65
N ARG A 74 5.33 -4.32 9.15
CA ARG A 74 4.33 -5.38 9.13
C ARG A 74 4.71 -6.51 8.20
N PHE A 75 5.26 -6.17 7.03
CA PHE A 75 5.66 -7.20 6.08
C PHE A 75 6.84 -8.00 6.59
N SER A 76 7.72 -7.37 7.38
CA SER A 76 8.85 -8.08 7.92
C SER A 76 8.51 -8.82 9.22
N GLY A 77 7.30 -8.64 9.73
CA GLY A 77 6.89 -9.32 10.94
C GLY A 77 7.34 -8.65 12.22
N LYS A 78 7.84 -7.41 12.12
CA LYS A 78 8.35 -6.76 13.30
C LYS A 78 7.38 -5.86 14.00
N ALA A 79 6.46 -5.26 13.28
CA ALA A 79 5.58 -4.29 13.89
C ALA A 79 4.42 -4.96 14.58
N PRO A 80 4.05 -4.52 15.76
CA PRO A 80 2.83 -5.03 16.34
C PRO A 80 1.65 -4.60 15.50
N GLY A 81 0.56 -5.28 15.63
CA GLY A 81 -0.53 -5.06 14.74
C GLY A 81 -1.46 -3.96 15.13
N ASN A 82 -1.21 -3.26 16.19
CA ASN A 82 -2.23 -2.35 16.63
C ASN A 82 -1.93 -0.93 16.34
N GLU A 83 -0.91 -0.63 15.56
CA GLU A 83 -0.66 0.71 15.36
C GLU A 83 -1.21 1.23 14.17
N GLU A 84 -2.02 0.54 13.53
CA GLU A 84 -2.55 1.09 12.35
C GLU A 84 -3.27 2.32 12.61
N GLU A 85 -3.60 2.55 13.80
CA GLU A 85 -4.40 3.67 14.02
C GLU A 85 -3.70 4.91 13.84
N GLU A 86 -2.47 4.91 13.65
CA GLU A 86 -1.87 6.12 13.49
C GLU A 86 -2.04 6.67 12.18
N ILE A 87 -2.92 6.30 11.44
CA ILE A 87 -3.19 7.00 10.24
C ILE A 87 -3.74 8.28 10.61
N ASP A 88 -3.03 9.27 10.54
CA ASP A 88 -3.56 10.46 10.91
C ASP A 88 -3.84 11.21 9.76
N GLU A 89 -4.14 11.52 9.28
CA GLU A 89 -4.41 12.37 8.47
C GLU A 89 -4.59 13.02 8.21
#